data_da123e82cdb70d71148f4623dea05877
#
_entry.id   da123e82cdb70d71148f4623dea05877
#
_cell.length_a   1.000
_cell.length_b   1.000
_cell.length_c   1.000
_cell.angle_alpha   90.00
_cell.angle_beta   90.00
_cell.angle_gamma   90.00
#
_symmetry.space_group_name_H-M   'P 1'
#
loop_
_entity.id
_entity.type
_entity.pdbx_description
1 polymer ?
#
loop_
_entity_poly.entity_id
_entity_poly.type
_entity_poly.pdbx_seq_one_letter_code
_entity_poly.pdbx_strand_id
1 'polypeptide(L)'
;LAVFALVSCEKDPDMDKLDNEYLVFTSHDTSTKFNDFSTYYIPDSILIIGDKKDPEYWKDENAQIIINAFKTKMNAAGYTAANKDDADLGLQVSYVASTYYFHGYYNDGPWWGYYPGYWYPGYWGGNWGGGWYYPYPITYSYSTGSLLADMINLKNAPEGQKEKLTVVWNAYISGLLGGSGSLNVNRTTTAINQAFTQSPYLKK
;
A
#
# COMPACT_ATOMS: atom_id res chain seq x y z
N LEU A 1 -41.65 -34.55 31.88
CA LEU A 1 -40.39 -33.78 31.88
C LEU A 1 -39.66 -34.05 30.57
N ALA A 2 -39.69 -33.10 29.61
CA ALA A 2 -38.99 -33.20 28.34
C ALA A 2 -37.61 -32.51 28.48
N VAL A 3 -36.56 -33.29 28.29
CA VAL A 3 -35.17 -32.78 28.27
C VAL A 3 -34.84 -32.44 26.81
N PHE A 4 -34.73 -31.15 26.50
CA PHE A 4 -34.18 -30.69 25.22
C PHE A 4 -32.65 -30.72 25.30
N ALA A 5 -32.04 -31.68 24.62
CA ALA A 5 -30.60 -31.68 24.37
C ALA A 5 -30.30 -30.68 23.24
N LEU A 6 -29.70 -29.55 23.59
CA LEU A 6 -29.12 -28.64 22.61
C LEU A 6 -27.81 -29.26 22.09
N VAL A 7 -27.84 -29.81 20.89
CA VAL A 7 -26.66 -30.23 20.16
C VAL A 7 -26.09 -28.94 19.53
N SER A 8 -25.14 -28.32 20.20
CA SER A 8 -24.26 -27.27 19.59
C SER A 8 -23.30 -27.98 18.65
N CYS A 9 -23.59 -27.99 17.35
CA CYS A 9 -22.60 -28.30 16.33
C CYS A 9 -21.69 -27.07 16.20
N GLU A 10 -20.65 -26.99 16.99
CA GLU A 10 -19.51 -26.13 16.71
C GLU A 10 -18.77 -26.76 15.52
N LYS A 11 -18.93 -26.16 14.36
CA LYS A 11 -18.20 -26.58 13.16
C LYS A 11 -16.77 -26.06 13.35
N ASP A 12 -15.83 -26.98 13.60
CA ASP A 12 -14.41 -26.63 13.65
C ASP A 12 -14.03 -25.80 12.42
N PRO A 13 -13.27 -24.70 12.58
CA PRO A 13 -12.77 -23.95 11.46
C PRO A 13 -11.96 -24.87 10.54
N ASP A 14 -12.20 -24.76 9.25
CA ASP A 14 -11.49 -25.52 8.23
C ASP A 14 -10.04 -24.99 8.18
N MET A 15 -9.13 -25.68 8.88
CA MET A 15 -7.73 -25.28 9.04
C MET A 15 -6.98 -25.28 7.70
N ASP A 16 -7.43 -26.04 6.70
CA ASP A 16 -6.86 -26.03 5.35
C ASP A 16 -7.17 -24.71 4.61
N LYS A 17 -8.17 -23.95 5.08
CA LYS A 17 -8.47 -22.61 4.57
C LYS A 17 -7.68 -21.51 5.25
N LEU A 18 -7.18 -21.73 6.46
CA LEU A 18 -6.36 -20.74 7.19
C LEU A 18 -4.97 -20.56 6.57
N ASP A 19 -4.43 -21.58 5.92
CA ASP A 19 -3.10 -21.53 5.27
C ASP A 19 -3.06 -20.67 3.99
N ASN A 20 -4.20 -20.16 3.53
CA ASN A 20 -4.32 -19.32 2.35
C ASN A 20 -4.76 -17.88 2.62
N GLU A 21 -4.90 -17.48 3.88
CA GLU A 21 -5.43 -16.16 4.21
C GLU A 21 -4.32 -15.11 4.18
N TYR A 22 -4.45 -14.18 3.24
CA TYR A 22 -3.77 -12.90 3.26
C TYR A 22 -4.66 -11.87 3.96
N LEU A 23 -4.04 -10.87 4.59
CA LEU A 23 -4.76 -9.77 5.23
C LEU A 23 -4.58 -8.51 4.40
N VAL A 24 -5.69 -7.79 4.19
CA VAL A 24 -5.70 -6.52 3.47
C VAL A 24 -6.28 -5.46 4.39
N PHE A 25 -5.45 -4.48 4.74
CA PHE A 25 -5.85 -3.28 5.45
C PHE A 25 -5.79 -2.09 4.49
N THR A 26 -6.83 -1.27 4.49
CA THR A 26 -6.85 -0.02 3.74
C THR A 26 -7.23 1.11 4.67
N SER A 27 -6.58 2.26 4.51
CA SER A 27 -6.93 3.49 5.21
C SER A 27 -6.88 4.66 4.24
N HIS A 28 -7.58 5.74 4.55
CA HIS A 28 -7.57 6.95 3.73
C HIS A 28 -7.85 8.19 4.55
N ASP A 29 -7.49 9.33 4.00
CA ASP A 29 -7.88 10.62 4.51
C ASP A 29 -9.35 10.88 4.15
N THR A 30 -10.22 10.91 5.15
CA THR A 30 -11.67 11.14 4.98
C THR A 30 -11.99 12.55 4.51
N SER A 31 -11.05 13.50 4.60
CA SER A 31 -11.21 14.85 4.08
C SER A 31 -10.88 14.97 2.59
N THR A 32 -10.18 13.97 2.03
CA THR A 32 -9.76 13.96 0.63
C THR A 32 -10.94 13.69 -0.31
N LYS A 33 -11.12 14.60 -1.27
CA LYS A 33 -12.10 14.43 -2.36
C LYS A 33 -11.41 13.78 -3.56
N PHE A 34 -11.52 12.47 -3.67
CA PHE A 34 -10.86 11.71 -4.74
C PHE A 34 -11.28 12.12 -6.15
N ASN A 35 -12.48 12.68 -6.32
CA ASN A 35 -12.95 13.22 -7.60
C ASN A 35 -12.16 14.46 -8.09
N ASP A 36 -11.40 15.11 -7.23
CA ASP A 36 -10.56 16.27 -7.60
C ASP A 36 -9.28 15.87 -8.35
N PHE A 37 -8.93 14.57 -8.35
CA PHE A 37 -7.77 14.02 -9.03
C PHE A 37 -8.18 13.32 -10.33
N SER A 38 -7.37 13.43 -11.36
CA SER A 38 -7.64 12.85 -12.68
C SER A 38 -6.54 11.92 -13.16
N THR A 39 -5.32 12.19 -12.79
CA THR A 39 -4.14 11.49 -13.28
C THR A 39 -3.35 10.83 -12.15
N TYR A 40 -2.61 9.76 -12.49
CA TYR A 40 -1.73 9.10 -11.55
C TYR A 40 -0.42 8.66 -12.20
N TYR A 41 0.60 8.54 -11.38
CA TYR A 41 1.88 7.94 -11.74
C TYR A 41 2.22 6.79 -10.76
N ILE A 42 2.71 5.69 -11.30
CA ILE A 42 3.29 4.58 -10.54
C ILE A 42 4.71 4.36 -11.07
N PRO A 43 5.75 4.32 -10.21
CA PRO A 43 7.09 3.91 -10.61
C PRO A 43 7.10 2.53 -11.31
N ASP A 44 8.05 2.31 -12.20
CA ASP A 44 8.22 1.06 -12.95
C ASP A 44 8.83 -0.09 -12.15
N SER A 45 9.03 0.11 -10.87
CA SER A 45 9.64 -0.84 -9.97
C SER A 45 9.06 -0.75 -8.56
N ILE A 46 9.15 -1.85 -7.82
CA ILE A 46 8.75 -1.95 -6.42
C ILE A 46 9.98 -1.69 -5.55
N LEU A 47 9.89 -0.75 -4.62
CA LEU A 47 10.95 -0.49 -3.66
C LEU A 47 11.01 -1.64 -2.64
N ILE A 48 12.20 -2.23 -2.46
CA ILE A 48 12.43 -3.23 -1.42
C ILE A 48 12.84 -2.52 -0.13
N ILE A 49 12.05 -2.68 0.91
CA ILE A 49 12.37 -2.22 2.26
C ILE A 49 13.03 -3.39 3.00
N GLY A 50 14.35 -3.28 3.20
CA GLY A 50 15.18 -4.32 3.79
C GLY A 50 16.31 -3.74 4.62
N ASP A 51 17.31 -4.57 4.94
CA ASP A 51 18.41 -4.21 5.83
C ASP A 51 19.53 -3.41 5.15
N LYS A 52 19.43 -3.18 3.84
CA LYS A 52 20.45 -2.46 3.09
C LYS A 52 20.30 -0.95 3.23
N LYS A 53 21.42 -0.25 3.28
CA LYS A 53 21.46 1.21 3.34
C LYS A 53 21.07 1.87 2.01
N ASP A 54 21.42 1.22 0.89
CA ASP A 54 21.08 1.69 -0.44
C ASP A 54 19.72 1.13 -0.87
N PRO A 55 18.88 1.92 -1.58
CA PRO A 55 17.59 1.46 -2.03
C PRO A 55 17.71 0.35 -3.06
N GLU A 56 16.98 -0.73 -2.86
CA GLU A 56 16.86 -1.83 -3.81
C GLU A 56 15.52 -1.76 -4.52
N TYR A 57 15.52 -2.13 -5.80
CA TYR A 57 14.33 -2.09 -6.63
C TYR A 57 14.06 -3.44 -7.28
N TRP A 58 12.87 -3.94 -7.09
CA TRP A 58 12.38 -5.15 -7.73
C TRP A 58 11.72 -4.79 -9.06
N LYS A 59 12.26 -5.33 -10.18
CA LYS A 59 11.91 -4.95 -11.56
C LYS A 59 11.59 -6.11 -12.47
N ASP A 60 11.67 -7.34 -12.00
CA ASP A 60 11.44 -8.54 -12.81
C ASP A 60 9.96 -8.64 -13.28
N GLU A 61 9.66 -9.70 -14.00
CA GLU A 61 8.32 -9.97 -14.54
C GLU A 61 7.25 -10.00 -13.43
N ASN A 62 7.56 -10.56 -12.28
CA ASN A 62 6.62 -10.62 -11.15
C ASN A 62 6.30 -9.23 -10.60
N ALA A 63 7.31 -8.36 -10.49
CA ALA A 63 7.11 -6.96 -10.11
C ALA A 63 6.22 -6.24 -11.12
N GLN A 64 6.42 -6.49 -12.43
CA GLN A 64 5.60 -5.88 -13.49
C GLN A 64 4.15 -6.37 -13.44
N ILE A 65 3.89 -7.64 -13.13
CA ILE A 65 2.53 -8.17 -12.95
C ILE A 65 1.83 -7.43 -11.79
N ILE A 66 2.53 -7.25 -10.67
CA ILE A 66 1.99 -6.53 -9.50
C ILE A 66 1.70 -5.06 -9.82
N ILE A 67 2.66 -4.35 -10.44
CA ILE A 67 2.49 -2.96 -10.86
C ILE A 67 1.31 -2.81 -11.82
N ASN A 68 1.20 -3.73 -12.79
CA ASN A 68 0.10 -3.72 -13.76
C ASN A 68 -1.26 -4.01 -13.12
N ALA A 69 -1.31 -4.81 -12.04
CA ALA A 69 -2.53 -5.00 -11.26
C ALA A 69 -3.01 -3.67 -10.64
N PHE A 70 -2.10 -2.90 -10.04
CA PHE A 70 -2.43 -1.55 -9.54
C PHE A 70 -2.88 -0.62 -10.67
N LYS A 71 -2.14 -0.56 -11.79
CA LYS A 71 -2.51 0.27 -12.96
C LYS A 71 -3.91 -0.07 -13.46
N THR A 72 -4.23 -1.36 -13.58
CA THR A 72 -5.56 -1.83 -14.01
C THR A 72 -6.65 -1.33 -13.06
N LYS A 73 -6.41 -1.37 -11.75
CA LYS A 73 -7.37 -0.88 -10.75
C LYS A 73 -7.54 0.63 -10.76
N MET A 74 -6.45 1.38 -10.89
CA MET A 74 -6.51 2.83 -11.03
C MET A 74 -7.30 3.25 -12.27
N ASN A 75 -7.03 2.61 -13.42
CA ASN A 75 -7.79 2.86 -14.65
C ASN A 75 -9.28 2.51 -14.49
N ALA A 76 -9.60 1.37 -13.86
CA ALA A 76 -10.98 0.96 -13.59
C ALA A 76 -11.69 1.87 -12.59
N ALA A 77 -10.95 2.56 -11.72
CA ALA A 77 -11.46 3.58 -10.81
C ALA A 77 -11.68 4.94 -11.49
N GLY A 78 -11.27 5.09 -12.76
CA GLY A 78 -11.51 6.30 -13.55
C GLY A 78 -10.32 7.27 -13.64
N TYR A 79 -9.14 6.86 -13.18
CA TYR A 79 -7.91 7.65 -13.29
C TYR A 79 -7.15 7.31 -14.59
N THR A 80 -6.38 8.26 -15.10
CA THR A 80 -5.55 8.10 -16.30
C THR A 80 -4.07 8.13 -15.90
N ALA A 81 -3.28 7.20 -16.43
CA ALA A 81 -1.85 7.21 -16.21
C ALA A 81 -1.20 8.44 -16.87
N ALA A 82 -0.26 9.07 -16.18
CA ALA A 82 0.48 10.23 -16.64
C ALA A 82 1.98 10.09 -16.33
N ASN A 83 2.79 11.01 -16.86
CA ASN A 83 4.17 11.17 -16.39
C ASN A 83 4.19 11.68 -14.97
N LYS A 84 5.28 11.44 -14.26
CA LYS A 84 5.43 11.82 -12.85
C LYS A 84 5.16 13.32 -12.59
N ASP A 85 5.66 14.18 -13.47
CA ASP A 85 5.57 15.63 -13.32
C ASP A 85 4.17 16.19 -13.67
N ASP A 86 3.33 15.40 -14.33
CA ASP A 86 1.97 15.75 -14.78
C ASP A 86 0.88 15.01 -13.97
N ALA A 87 1.28 14.21 -12.98
CA ALA A 87 0.36 13.41 -12.22
C ALA A 87 -0.22 14.16 -11.01
N ASP A 88 -1.53 14.03 -10.80
CA ASP A 88 -2.21 14.51 -9.61
C ASP A 88 -1.91 13.62 -8.38
N LEU A 89 -1.75 12.32 -8.62
CA LEU A 89 -1.49 11.30 -7.61
C LEU A 89 -0.22 10.51 -7.93
N GLY A 90 0.60 10.26 -6.92
CA GLY A 90 1.65 9.26 -6.98
C GLY A 90 1.19 7.99 -6.27
N LEU A 91 1.42 6.82 -6.82
CA LEU A 91 1.19 5.55 -6.14
C LEU A 91 2.51 4.80 -6.01
N GLN A 92 3.03 4.78 -4.80
CA GLN A 92 4.24 4.04 -4.48
C GLN A 92 3.88 2.64 -4.01
N VAL A 93 4.58 1.63 -4.56
CA VAL A 93 4.49 0.25 -4.11
C VAL A 93 5.82 -0.16 -3.50
N SER A 94 5.78 -0.73 -2.31
CA SER A 94 6.96 -1.21 -1.59
C SER A 94 6.76 -2.64 -1.10
N TYR A 95 7.83 -3.42 -1.12
CA TYR A 95 7.88 -4.79 -0.59
C TYR A 95 8.70 -4.81 0.69
N VAL A 96 8.14 -5.33 1.77
CA VAL A 96 8.82 -5.47 3.05
C VAL A 96 9.60 -6.79 3.07
N ALA A 97 10.90 -6.72 2.82
CA ALA A 97 11.80 -7.89 2.83
C ALA A 97 12.30 -8.22 4.24
N SER A 98 12.36 -7.23 5.13
CA SER A 98 12.78 -7.40 6.52
C SER A 98 12.04 -6.43 7.43
N THR A 99 11.64 -6.88 8.62
CA THR A 99 10.97 -6.06 9.63
C THR A 99 11.94 -5.45 10.64
N TYR A 100 13.23 -5.69 10.51
CA TYR A 100 14.23 -5.25 11.47
C TYR A 100 14.23 -3.73 11.71
N TYR A 101 13.84 -2.94 10.72
CA TYR A 101 13.76 -1.47 10.78
C TYR A 101 12.39 -0.92 11.19
N PHE A 102 11.39 -1.75 11.47
CA PHE A 102 10.02 -1.29 11.74
C PHE A 102 9.70 -0.98 13.22
N HIS A 103 10.69 -0.70 14.04
CA HIS A 103 10.46 -0.33 15.43
C HIS A 103 10.43 1.19 15.63
N GLY A 104 9.26 1.80 15.55
CA GLY A 104 9.07 3.17 15.99
C GLY A 104 7.95 3.91 15.28
N TYR A 105 6.77 3.89 15.86
CA TYR A 105 5.72 4.86 15.58
C TYR A 105 6.03 6.15 16.34
N TYR A 106 6.27 7.22 15.61
CA TYR A 106 6.29 8.57 16.16
C TYR A 106 5.23 9.42 15.48
N ASN A 107 4.74 10.43 16.18
CA ASN A 107 3.67 11.36 15.77
C ASN A 107 3.90 12.09 14.43
N ASP A 108 5.04 11.90 13.78
CA ASP A 108 5.42 12.54 12.51
C ASP A 108 5.36 11.60 11.29
N GLY A 109 4.73 10.45 11.41
CA GLY A 109 4.67 9.44 10.34
C GLY A 109 5.71 8.34 10.50
N PRO A 110 5.63 7.30 9.67
CA PRO A 110 6.55 6.17 9.74
C PRO A 110 7.98 6.61 9.43
N TRP A 111 8.99 6.09 10.14
CA TRP A 111 10.41 6.42 9.96
C TRP A 111 10.93 6.19 8.53
N TRP A 112 10.32 5.27 7.78
CA TRP A 112 10.66 5.05 6.37
C TRP A 112 10.27 6.21 5.44
N GLY A 113 9.50 7.18 5.91
CA GLY A 113 9.31 8.45 5.18
C GLY A 113 10.62 9.17 4.88
N TYR A 114 11.70 8.77 5.52
CA TYR A 114 13.07 9.21 5.24
C TYR A 114 13.93 8.12 4.56
N TYR A 115 13.34 6.96 4.25
CA TYR A 115 14.05 5.89 3.57
C TYR A 115 14.43 6.34 2.16
N PRO A 116 15.64 6.00 1.66
CA PRO A 116 16.08 6.41 0.34
C PRO A 116 15.20 5.82 -0.78
N GLY A 117 15.36 6.32 -1.99
CA GLY A 117 14.62 5.87 -3.15
C GLY A 117 13.25 6.55 -3.25
N TYR A 118 12.20 5.79 -3.54
CA TYR A 118 10.87 6.35 -3.72
C TYR A 118 10.26 6.96 -2.44
N TRP A 119 10.78 6.59 -1.27
CA TRP A 119 10.40 7.18 0.01
C TRP A 119 11.06 8.55 0.26
N TYR A 120 12.07 8.90 -0.54
CA TYR A 120 12.65 10.24 -0.48
C TYR A 120 11.68 11.23 -1.13
N PRO A 121 11.17 12.24 -0.41
CA PRO A 121 10.17 13.16 -0.94
C PRO A 121 10.59 13.86 -2.23
N GLY A 122 11.87 14.19 -2.38
CA GLY A 122 12.42 14.82 -3.57
C GLY A 122 12.32 13.98 -4.85
N TYR A 123 12.11 12.66 -4.73
CA TYR A 123 11.83 11.81 -5.90
C TYR A 123 10.54 12.23 -6.61
N TRP A 124 9.55 12.67 -5.85
CA TRP A 124 8.22 13.02 -6.37
C TRP A 124 8.15 14.41 -7.00
N GLY A 125 9.28 15.12 -7.08
CA GLY A 125 9.31 16.49 -7.60
C GLY A 125 8.82 17.51 -6.57
N GLY A 126 8.67 18.77 -7.01
CA GLY A 126 8.18 19.80 -6.12
C GLY A 126 9.09 20.14 -4.94
N ASN A 127 8.57 20.88 -3.98
CA ASN A 127 9.32 21.37 -2.80
C ASN A 127 8.95 20.57 -1.53
N TRP A 128 8.91 19.23 -1.63
CA TRP A 128 8.52 18.30 -0.56
C TRP A 128 9.60 18.12 0.51
N GLY A 129 10.01 19.17 1.18
CA GLY A 129 11.05 19.10 2.20
C GLY A 129 10.59 18.67 3.59
N GLY A 130 9.28 18.50 3.80
CA GLY A 130 8.66 18.21 5.10
C GLY A 130 8.46 16.72 5.41
N GLY A 131 8.88 15.81 4.51
CA GLY A 131 8.68 14.36 4.68
C GLY A 131 7.28 13.88 4.29
N TRP A 132 6.93 12.68 4.73
CA TRP A 132 5.63 12.05 4.51
C TRP A 132 4.67 12.38 5.65
N TYR A 133 3.39 12.53 5.32
CA TYR A 133 2.35 12.81 6.30
C TYR A 133 1.14 11.90 6.08
N TYR A 134 0.76 11.19 7.14
CA TYR A 134 -0.44 10.36 7.18
C TYR A 134 -1.49 11.07 8.05
N PRO A 135 -2.55 11.63 7.47
CA PRO A 135 -3.60 12.35 8.22
C PRO A 135 -4.56 11.42 8.96
N TYR A 136 -4.25 10.14 9.05
CA TYR A 136 -5.03 9.10 9.71
C TYR A 136 -4.09 8.11 10.44
N PRO A 137 -4.58 7.43 11.49
CA PRO A 137 -3.78 6.46 12.23
C PRO A 137 -3.50 5.21 11.37
N ILE A 138 -2.29 4.69 11.48
CA ILE A 138 -1.91 3.38 10.96
C ILE A 138 -2.04 2.37 12.09
N THR A 139 -2.94 1.39 11.93
CA THR A 139 -3.35 0.46 12.99
C THR A 139 -2.83 -0.97 12.84
N TYR A 140 -1.97 -1.22 11.84
CA TYR A 140 -1.40 -2.54 11.57
C TYR A 140 0.09 -2.59 11.85
N SER A 141 0.58 -3.78 12.18
CA SER A 141 2.02 -4.07 12.30
C SER A 141 2.55 -4.62 10.98
N TYR A 142 3.77 -4.23 10.63
CA TYR A 142 4.41 -4.70 9.41
C TYR A 142 5.01 -6.09 9.59
N SER A 143 4.89 -6.94 8.58
CA SER A 143 5.51 -8.26 8.54
C SER A 143 6.33 -8.46 7.28
N THR A 144 7.35 -9.27 7.38
CA THR A 144 8.15 -9.70 6.22
C THR A 144 7.24 -10.37 5.18
N GLY A 145 7.49 -10.11 3.91
CA GLY A 145 6.67 -10.64 2.82
C GLY A 145 5.38 -9.88 2.57
N SER A 146 5.29 -8.64 3.05
CA SER A 146 4.12 -7.77 2.84
C SER A 146 4.35 -6.77 1.73
N LEU A 147 3.26 -6.27 1.15
CA LEU A 147 3.24 -5.11 0.27
C LEU A 147 2.62 -3.91 0.97
N LEU A 148 3.21 -2.75 0.70
CA LEU A 148 2.67 -1.44 1.02
C LEU A 148 2.38 -0.72 -0.29
N ALA A 149 1.22 -0.10 -0.38
CA ALA A 149 0.89 0.81 -1.46
C ALA A 149 0.40 2.12 -0.85
N ASP A 150 1.12 3.21 -1.13
CA ASP A 150 0.81 4.54 -0.62
C ASP A 150 0.47 5.46 -1.77
N MET A 151 -0.74 6.00 -1.75
CA MET A 151 -1.20 6.99 -2.71
C MET A 151 -1.02 8.38 -2.12
N ILE A 152 -0.22 9.19 -2.80
CA ILE A 152 0.15 10.54 -2.35
C ILE A 152 -0.47 11.60 -3.25
N ASN A 153 -0.83 12.72 -2.63
CA ASN A 153 -1.27 13.90 -3.34
C ASN A 153 -0.07 14.69 -3.87
N LEU A 154 0.05 14.83 -5.19
CA LEU A 154 1.10 15.59 -5.87
C LEU A 154 0.63 16.97 -6.33
N LYS A 155 -0.68 17.25 -6.25
CA LYS A 155 -1.31 18.45 -6.83
C LYS A 155 -1.05 19.75 -6.08
N ASN A 156 -0.74 19.69 -4.80
CA ASN A 156 -0.78 20.87 -3.93
C ASN A 156 0.52 21.06 -3.13
N ALA A 157 1.67 21.23 -3.81
CA ALA A 157 2.79 21.87 -3.18
C ALA A 157 2.75 23.38 -3.50
N PRO A 158 2.38 24.26 -2.55
CA PRO A 158 2.50 25.70 -2.80
C PRO A 158 3.94 26.06 -3.12
N GLU A 159 4.09 26.90 -4.12
CA GLU A 159 5.39 27.41 -4.53
C GLU A 159 6.07 28.13 -3.34
N GLY A 160 7.23 27.63 -2.91
CA GLY A 160 8.04 28.26 -1.86
C GLY A 160 7.85 27.72 -0.43
N GLN A 161 6.93 26.80 -0.17
CA GLN A 161 6.80 26.13 1.14
C GLN A 161 7.26 24.68 1.07
N LYS A 162 8.02 24.24 2.10
CA LYS A 162 8.38 22.83 2.26
C LYS A 162 7.18 22.08 2.80
N GLU A 163 6.35 21.56 1.90
CA GLU A 163 5.19 20.78 2.30
C GLU A 163 5.52 19.30 2.50
N LYS A 164 4.71 18.64 3.32
CA LYS A 164 4.76 17.20 3.50
C LYS A 164 4.01 16.53 2.36
N LEU A 165 4.57 15.43 1.83
CA LEU A 165 3.85 14.53 0.94
C LEU A 165 2.69 13.88 1.70
N THR A 166 1.46 14.29 1.41
CA THR A 166 0.29 13.76 2.10
C THR A 166 -0.13 12.45 1.47
N VAL A 167 -0.17 11.38 2.27
CA VAL A 167 -0.72 10.08 1.88
C VAL A 167 -2.24 10.17 2.01
N VAL A 168 -2.93 10.13 0.89
CA VAL A 168 -4.39 10.23 0.85
C VAL A 168 -5.08 8.87 0.95
N TRP A 169 -4.40 7.81 0.61
CA TRP A 169 -4.84 6.42 0.76
C TRP A 169 -3.63 5.50 0.88
N ASN A 170 -3.80 4.45 1.66
CA ASN A 170 -2.82 3.38 1.67
C ASN A 170 -3.46 2.00 1.77
N ALA A 171 -2.73 0.99 1.31
CA ALA A 171 -3.02 -0.42 1.54
C ALA A 171 -1.79 -1.13 2.10
N TYR A 172 -2.02 -1.94 3.12
CA TYR A 172 -1.07 -2.90 3.64
C TYR A 172 -1.61 -4.31 3.40
N ILE A 173 -0.80 -5.15 2.77
CA ILE A 173 -1.18 -6.51 2.39
C ILE A 173 -0.13 -7.47 2.92
N SER A 174 -0.52 -8.38 3.82
CA SER A 174 0.34 -9.40 4.43
C SER A 174 -0.12 -10.82 4.09
N GLY A 175 0.69 -11.84 4.45
CA GLY A 175 0.39 -13.22 4.14
C GLY A 175 0.64 -13.59 2.68
N LEU A 176 1.52 -12.85 2.00
CA LEU A 176 1.75 -13.01 0.56
C LEU A 176 2.81 -14.05 0.22
N LEU A 177 3.55 -14.56 1.20
CA LEU A 177 4.55 -15.60 0.96
C LEU A 177 3.88 -16.96 0.68
N GLY A 178 4.39 -17.67 -0.31
CA GLY A 178 4.04 -19.07 -0.59
C GLY A 178 4.85 -20.05 0.26
N GLY A 179 4.57 -21.34 0.13
CA GLY A 179 5.27 -22.41 0.85
C GLY A 179 6.79 -22.49 0.61
N SER A 180 7.30 -21.85 -0.45
CA SER A 180 8.74 -21.70 -0.74
C SER A 180 9.38 -20.49 -0.05
N GLY A 181 8.60 -19.71 0.71
CA GLY A 181 9.07 -18.43 1.29
C GLY A 181 9.19 -17.29 0.28
N SER A 182 8.86 -17.52 -0.99
CA SER A 182 8.79 -16.48 -2.02
C SER A 182 7.38 -15.88 -2.13
N LEU A 183 7.29 -14.66 -2.64
CA LEU A 183 6.01 -13.98 -2.82
C LEU A 183 5.15 -14.71 -3.87
N ASN A 184 3.90 -14.98 -3.52
CA ASN A 184 2.91 -15.58 -4.41
C ASN A 184 2.19 -14.49 -5.21
N VAL A 185 2.53 -14.35 -6.49
CA VAL A 185 2.02 -13.30 -7.38
C VAL A 185 0.49 -13.37 -7.56
N ASN A 186 -0.07 -14.58 -7.71
CA ASN A 186 -1.50 -14.75 -7.88
C ASN A 186 -2.27 -14.31 -6.63
N ARG A 187 -1.79 -14.69 -5.45
CA ARG A 187 -2.34 -14.24 -4.17
C ARG A 187 -2.23 -12.72 -4.04
N THR A 188 -1.10 -12.16 -4.42
CA THR A 188 -0.85 -10.73 -4.40
C THR A 188 -1.82 -9.95 -5.28
N THR A 189 -2.04 -10.39 -6.51
CA THR A 189 -2.98 -9.72 -7.42
C THR A 189 -4.43 -9.82 -6.94
N THR A 190 -4.81 -10.95 -6.32
CA THR A 190 -6.12 -11.11 -5.68
C THR A 190 -6.29 -10.15 -4.50
N ALA A 191 -5.26 -10.02 -3.66
CA ALA A 191 -5.26 -9.10 -2.53
C ALA A 191 -5.30 -7.62 -2.95
N ILE A 192 -4.62 -7.25 -4.04
CA ILE A 192 -4.74 -5.91 -4.65
C ILE A 192 -6.19 -5.65 -5.09
N ASN A 193 -6.84 -6.63 -5.74
CA ASN A 193 -8.25 -6.51 -6.10
C ASN A 193 -9.12 -6.25 -4.87
N GLN A 194 -8.87 -6.95 -3.77
CA GLN A 194 -9.59 -6.75 -2.51
C GLN A 194 -9.35 -5.35 -1.94
N ALA A 195 -8.12 -4.83 -1.95
CA ALA A 195 -7.81 -3.49 -1.46
C ALA A 195 -8.65 -2.41 -2.15
N PHE A 196 -8.81 -2.48 -3.48
CA PHE A 196 -9.66 -1.55 -4.22
C PHE A 196 -11.16 -1.81 -4.00
N THR A 197 -11.57 -3.05 -3.78
CA THR A 197 -12.97 -3.38 -3.45
C THR A 197 -13.38 -2.80 -2.09
N GLN A 198 -12.46 -2.82 -1.11
CA GLN A 198 -12.64 -2.20 0.21
C GLN A 198 -12.60 -0.67 0.17
N SER A 199 -12.16 -0.08 -0.94
CA SER A 199 -11.96 1.35 -1.12
C SER A 199 -12.87 1.94 -2.21
N PRO A 200 -14.22 1.79 -2.09
CA PRO A 200 -15.16 2.24 -3.12
C PRO A 200 -15.15 3.75 -3.35
N TYR A 201 -14.68 4.53 -2.37
CA TYR A 201 -14.50 5.98 -2.43
C TYR A 201 -13.41 6.43 -3.43
N LEU A 202 -12.54 5.52 -3.88
CA LEU A 202 -11.57 5.80 -4.95
C LEU A 202 -12.23 5.90 -6.33
N LYS A 203 -13.44 5.36 -6.50
CA LYS A 203 -14.16 5.42 -7.79
C LYS A 203 -14.64 6.83 -8.10
N LYS A 204 -14.40 7.22 -9.33
CA LYS A 204 -14.91 8.46 -9.94
C LYS A 204 -16.26 8.22 -10.59
#